data_606ca6b6f0f3146f4d1957d06d579e6a
#
_entry.id   606ca6b6f0f3146f4d1957d06d579e6a
#
_cell.length_a   1.000
_cell.length_b   1.000
_cell.length_c   1.000
_cell.angle_alpha   90.00
_cell.angle_beta   90.00
_cell.angle_gamma   90.00
#
_symmetry.space_group_name_H-M   'P 1'
#
loop_
_entity.id
_entity.type
_entity.pdbx_description
1 polymer ?
#
loop_
_entity_poly.entity_id
_entity_poly.type
_entity_poly.pdbx_seq_one_letter_code
_entity_poly.pdbx_strand_id
1 'polypeptide(L)'
;MSRTKAVEPSFMDLIAVKEAQASKLSSGAEGKITYQLALSTDRKQVFIALVDSGSQGYFSREWINTDAILEILESLGQRAEAFPSKVLLPVFVGRSSNNAPFLAAALLAEKLLGRDGKLESKLRVFDDASSWKKAVLALKGKPMRLRL
;
A
#
# COMPACT_ATOMS: atom_id res chain seq x y z
N MET A 1 37.84 7.49 18.83
CA MET A 1 37.89 8.03 17.63
C MET A 1 36.71 7.75 16.87
N SER A 2 36.16 8.67 16.61
CA SER A 2 35.11 8.45 15.84
C SER A 2 35.54 8.57 14.50
N ARG A 3 35.41 7.68 13.80
CA ARG A 3 35.60 7.84 12.53
C ARG A 3 34.36 7.75 11.85
N THR A 4 34.18 8.54 10.96
CA THR A 4 33.08 8.46 10.11
C THR A 4 33.24 7.26 9.26
N LYS A 5 32.44 6.28 9.50
CA LYS A 5 32.39 5.22 8.59
C LYS A 5 31.78 5.69 7.33
N ALA A 6 32.26 5.22 6.23
CA ALA A 6 31.54 5.38 5.00
C ALA A 6 30.16 4.80 5.18
N VAL A 7 29.15 5.52 4.75
CA VAL A 7 27.80 5.04 4.85
C VAL A 7 27.62 3.93 3.82
N GLU A 8 27.52 2.72 4.30
CA GLU A 8 27.23 1.62 3.41
C GLU A 8 25.77 1.66 3.02
N PRO A 9 25.44 1.27 1.79
CA PRO A 9 24.03 1.18 1.40
C PRO A 9 23.29 0.25 2.33
N SER A 10 22.14 0.69 2.79
CA SER A 10 21.27 -0.15 3.58
C SER A 10 20.43 -1.01 2.63
N PHE A 11 20.19 -2.22 3.03
CA PHE A 11 19.35 -3.15 2.29
C PHE A 11 18.24 -3.66 3.18
N MET A 12 17.13 -3.97 2.57
CA MET A 12 16.03 -4.64 3.23
C MET A 12 15.71 -5.89 2.44
N ASP A 13 15.76 -7.03 3.09
CA ASP A 13 15.40 -8.29 2.46
C ASP A 13 13.91 -8.52 2.65
N LEU A 14 13.23 -8.82 1.58
CA LEU A 14 11.80 -9.09 1.57
C LEU A 14 11.54 -10.33 0.72
N ILE A 15 10.33 -10.85 0.83
CA ILE A 15 9.85 -11.94 0.00
C ILE A 15 8.73 -11.39 -0.86
N ALA A 16 8.95 -11.26 -2.15
CA ALA A 16 7.93 -10.76 -3.07
C ALA A 16 6.88 -11.84 -3.29
N VAL A 17 5.61 -11.53 -3.02
CA VAL A 17 4.55 -12.54 -3.10
C VAL A 17 3.47 -12.20 -4.12
N LYS A 18 3.33 -10.93 -4.53
CA LYS A 18 2.29 -10.56 -5.46
C LYS A 18 2.63 -9.25 -6.17
N GLU A 19 2.32 -9.21 -7.45
CA GLU A 19 2.27 -7.97 -8.20
C GLU A 19 0.95 -7.93 -8.91
N ALA A 20 0.24 -6.83 -8.83
CA ALA A 20 -1.08 -6.73 -9.42
C ALA A 20 -1.37 -5.30 -9.86
N GLN A 21 -2.47 -5.14 -10.57
CA GLN A 21 -2.91 -3.85 -11.07
C GLN A 21 -4.27 -3.49 -10.50
N ALA A 22 -4.49 -2.19 -10.32
CA ALA A 22 -5.73 -1.64 -9.83
C ALA A 22 -6.18 -0.49 -10.71
N SER A 23 -7.48 -0.35 -10.90
CA SER A 23 -8.02 0.80 -11.59
C SER A 23 -7.91 2.04 -10.71
N LYS A 24 -7.59 3.18 -11.31
CA LYS A 24 -7.53 4.44 -10.57
C LYS A 24 -8.90 4.81 -10.03
N LEU A 25 -8.94 5.62 -8.97
CA LEU A 25 -10.19 6.03 -8.34
C LEU A 25 -11.08 6.83 -9.28
N SER A 26 -10.48 7.74 -10.05
CA SER A 26 -11.24 8.57 -10.98
C SER A 26 -11.60 7.79 -12.22
N SER A 27 -12.86 7.79 -12.59
CA SER A 27 -13.35 7.00 -13.73
C SER A 27 -12.76 7.42 -15.06
N GLY A 28 -12.36 8.68 -15.21
CA GLY A 28 -11.74 9.15 -16.46
C GLY A 28 -10.23 9.05 -16.50
N ALA A 29 -9.60 8.54 -15.46
CA ALA A 29 -8.15 8.50 -15.39
C ALA A 29 -7.60 7.38 -16.27
N GLU A 30 -6.51 7.69 -16.98
CA GLU A 30 -5.86 6.72 -17.84
C GLU A 30 -4.88 5.86 -17.06
N GLY A 31 -4.69 4.63 -17.54
CA GLY A 31 -3.72 3.70 -17.00
C GLY A 31 -4.20 3.03 -15.73
N LYS A 32 -3.38 2.12 -15.26
CA LYS A 32 -3.65 1.37 -14.02
C LYS A 32 -2.49 1.52 -13.07
N ILE A 33 -2.79 1.43 -11.79
CA ILE A 33 -1.78 1.41 -10.75
C ILE A 33 -1.24 0.00 -10.65
N THR A 34 0.07 -0.16 -10.76
CA THR A 34 0.72 -1.43 -10.46
C THR A 34 1.28 -1.34 -9.05
N TYR A 35 1.03 -2.35 -8.26
CA TYR A 35 1.52 -2.42 -6.88
C TYR A 35 2.07 -3.80 -6.60
N GLN A 36 2.90 -3.89 -5.58
CA GLN A 36 3.49 -5.14 -5.15
C GLN A 36 3.23 -5.36 -3.66
N LEU A 37 3.06 -6.62 -3.30
CA LEU A 37 3.03 -7.05 -1.91
C LEU A 37 4.26 -7.91 -1.65
N ALA A 38 4.84 -7.71 -0.48
CA ALA A 38 5.99 -8.48 -0.06
C ALA A 38 5.89 -8.76 1.44
N LEU A 39 6.60 -9.80 1.87
CA LEU A 39 6.64 -10.19 3.27
C LEU A 39 8.02 -9.93 3.84
N SER A 40 8.08 -9.67 5.14
CA SER A 40 9.34 -9.75 5.86
C SER A 40 9.86 -11.18 5.79
N THR A 41 11.18 -11.36 5.95
CA THR A 41 11.79 -12.68 5.83
C THR A 41 11.31 -13.65 6.91
N ASP A 42 10.86 -13.15 8.06
CA ASP A 42 10.27 -13.97 9.10
C ASP A 42 8.78 -14.26 8.86
N ARG A 43 8.22 -13.71 7.77
CA ARG A 43 6.82 -13.89 7.38
C ARG A 43 5.80 -13.40 8.41
N LYS A 44 6.15 -12.37 9.15
CA LYS A 44 5.24 -11.78 10.14
C LYS A 44 4.67 -10.44 9.70
N GLN A 45 5.31 -9.77 8.75
CA GLN A 45 4.91 -8.45 8.29
C GLN A 45 4.62 -8.46 6.80
N VAL A 46 3.63 -7.68 6.40
CA VAL A 46 3.28 -7.49 4.99
C VAL A 46 3.60 -6.06 4.61
N PHE A 47 4.25 -5.89 3.47
CA PHE A 47 4.57 -4.57 2.92
C PHE A 47 3.89 -4.38 1.57
N ILE A 48 3.54 -3.15 1.28
CA ILE A 48 2.97 -2.79 -0.03
C ILE A 48 3.78 -1.63 -0.61
N ALA A 49 3.99 -1.66 -1.91
CA ALA A 49 4.63 -0.55 -2.62
C ALA A 49 3.90 -0.28 -3.91
N LEU A 50 3.82 0.99 -4.26
CA LEU A 50 3.33 1.43 -5.56
C LEU A 50 4.51 1.37 -6.53
N VAL A 51 4.30 0.78 -7.69
CA VAL A 51 5.39 0.53 -8.64
C VAL A 51 5.24 1.38 -9.89
N ASP A 52 4.03 1.54 -10.39
CA ASP A 52 3.79 2.24 -11.63
C ASP A 52 2.38 2.83 -11.61
N SER A 53 2.21 3.98 -12.20
CA SER A 53 0.91 4.62 -12.28
C SER A 53 0.25 4.50 -13.66
N GLY A 54 0.95 3.91 -14.61
CA GLY A 54 0.44 3.76 -15.96
C GLY A 54 0.32 5.07 -16.75
N SER A 55 0.75 6.18 -16.17
CA SER A 55 0.71 7.49 -16.80
C SER A 55 1.70 8.41 -16.11
N GLN A 56 1.77 9.67 -16.55
CA GLN A 56 2.62 10.64 -15.89
C GLN A 56 1.97 11.03 -14.57
N GLY A 57 2.68 10.90 -13.50
CA GLY A 57 2.20 11.29 -12.19
C GLY A 57 3.23 10.88 -11.16
N TYR A 58 3.58 11.81 -10.30
CA TYR A 58 4.50 11.51 -9.22
C TYR A 58 3.81 10.72 -8.14
N PHE A 59 4.50 9.78 -7.58
CA PHE A 59 4.09 9.06 -6.38
C PHE A 59 5.33 8.56 -5.68
N SER A 60 5.20 8.26 -4.39
CA SER A 60 6.33 7.75 -3.61
C SER A 60 6.41 6.24 -3.75
N ARG A 61 7.61 5.73 -4.04
CA ARG A 61 7.85 4.30 -4.19
C ARG A 61 8.36 3.70 -2.88
N GLU A 62 7.63 3.95 -1.83
CA GLU A 62 7.97 3.48 -0.49
C GLU A 62 7.41 2.10 -0.26
N TRP A 63 8.15 1.28 0.47
CA TRP A 63 7.62 0.03 0.99
C TRP A 63 6.98 0.32 2.32
N ILE A 64 5.67 0.21 2.37
CA ILE A 64 4.86 0.59 3.53
C ILE A 64 4.46 -0.66 4.28
N ASN A 65 4.75 -0.70 5.58
CA ASN A 65 4.25 -1.77 6.41
C ASN A 65 2.73 -1.64 6.50
N THR A 66 2.03 -2.68 6.08
CA THR A 66 0.57 -2.62 6.01
C THR A 66 -0.09 -2.50 7.37
N ASP A 67 0.60 -2.81 8.46
CA ASP A 67 0.04 -2.62 9.80
C ASP A 67 -0.33 -1.16 10.03
N ALA A 68 0.44 -0.22 9.51
CA ALA A 68 0.10 1.19 9.61
C ALA A 68 -1.21 1.52 8.90
N ILE A 69 -1.42 0.89 7.74
CA ILE A 69 -2.67 1.04 6.98
C ILE A 69 -3.83 0.41 7.75
N LEU A 70 -3.62 -0.81 8.26
CA LEU A 70 -4.68 -1.54 8.93
C LEU A 70 -5.13 -0.84 10.21
N GLU A 71 -4.22 -0.17 10.91
CA GLU A 71 -4.60 0.64 12.07
C GLU A 71 -5.56 1.76 11.69
N ILE A 72 -5.28 2.45 10.58
CA ILE A 72 -6.16 3.50 10.10
C ILE A 72 -7.52 2.92 9.74
N LEU A 73 -7.53 1.81 9.01
CA LEU A 73 -8.79 1.19 8.57
C LEU A 73 -9.60 0.68 9.76
N GLU A 74 -8.96 0.12 10.76
CA GLU A 74 -9.64 -0.35 11.95
C GLU A 74 -10.33 0.81 12.68
N SER A 75 -9.63 1.92 12.82
CA SER A 75 -10.20 3.12 13.43
C SER A 75 -11.40 3.64 12.64
N LEU A 76 -11.31 3.64 11.30
CA LEU A 76 -12.39 4.13 10.44
C LEU A 76 -13.56 3.16 10.38
N GLY A 77 -13.28 1.87 10.39
CA GLY A 77 -14.34 0.85 10.35
C GLY A 77 -15.31 0.96 11.49
N GLN A 78 -14.83 1.36 12.65
CA GLN A 78 -15.67 1.51 13.82
C GLN A 78 -16.68 2.65 13.70
N ARG A 79 -16.40 3.62 12.82
CA ARG A 79 -17.29 4.77 12.64
C ARG A 79 -18.38 4.51 11.61
N ALA A 80 -18.24 3.49 10.79
CA ALA A 80 -19.17 3.15 9.71
C ALA A 80 -19.45 4.31 8.75
N GLU A 81 -18.56 5.29 8.66
CA GLU A 81 -18.70 6.43 7.77
C GLU A 81 -17.81 6.29 6.55
N ALA A 82 -18.28 6.78 5.40
CA ALA A 82 -17.46 6.86 4.20
C ALA A 82 -16.38 7.94 4.37
N PHE A 83 -15.23 7.74 3.76
CA PHE A 83 -14.09 8.62 3.94
C PHE A 83 -13.33 8.82 2.63
N PRO A 84 -12.62 9.93 2.49
CA PRO A 84 -11.80 10.17 1.31
C PRO A 84 -10.45 9.45 1.41
N SER A 85 -9.81 9.23 0.28
CA SER A 85 -8.51 8.55 0.25
C SER A 85 -7.42 9.27 1.04
N LYS A 86 -7.56 10.58 1.24
CA LYS A 86 -6.53 11.36 1.94
C LYS A 86 -6.25 10.89 3.36
N VAL A 87 -7.15 10.10 3.96
CA VAL A 87 -6.89 9.52 5.28
C VAL A 87 -5.68 8.59 5.26
N LEU A 88 -5.23 8.16 4.10
CA LEU A 88 -4.06 7.29 3.95
C LEU A 88 -2.74 8.05 3.85
N LEU A 89 -2.77 9.38 3.72
CA LEU A 89 -1.54 10.15 3.59
C LEU A 89 -0.52 9.93 4.71
N PRO A 90 -0.92 9.76 5.97
CA PRO A 90 0.07 9.61 7.06
C PRO A 90 0.98 8.39 6.93
N VAL A 91 0.63 7.38 6.13
CA VAL A 91 1.49 6.21 5.97
C VAL A 91 2.68 6.47 5.05
N PHE A 92 2.69 7.60 4.34
CA PHE A 92 3.78 7.97 3.43
C PHE A 92 4.70 9.00 4.05
N VAL A 93 5.99 8.88 3.76
CA VAL A 93 6.96 9.93 4.03
C VAL A 93 6.91 10.97 2.93
N GLY A 94 6.80 10.54 1.68
CA GLY A 94 6.69 11.43 0.52
C GLY A 94 5.38 12.19 0.51
N ARG A 95 5.38 13.34 -0.16
CA ARG A 95 4.27 14.28 -0.10
C ARG A 95 3.45 14.41 -1.38
N SER A 96 3.63 13.50 -2.32
CA SER A 96 2.85 13.57 -3.55
C SER A 96 1.36 13.43 -3.25
N SER A 97 0.56 14.29 -3.85
CA SER A 97 -0.90 14.21 -3.70
C SER A 97 -1.48 12.95 -4.34
N ASN A 98 -0.71 12.26 -5.17
CA ASN A 98 -1.15 11.02 -5.79
C ASN A 98 -0.98 9.81 -4.86
N ASN A 99 -0.19 9.92 -3.80
CA ASN A 99 0.12 8.77 -2.94
C ASN A 99 -1.13 8.13 -2.35
N ALA A 100 -1.99 8.92 -1.73
CA ALA A 100 -3.19 8.38 -1.08
C ALA A 100 -4.19 7.80 -2.06
N PRO A 101 -4.56 8.49 -3.15
CA PRO A 101 -5.51 7.88 -4.10
C PRO A 101 -4.93 6.66 -4.82
N PHE A 102 -3.63 6.61 -5.09
CA PHE A 102 -3.03 5.43 -5.70
C PHE A 102 -3.00 4.26 -4.73
N LEU A 103 -2.68 4.49 -3.47
CA LEU A 103 -2.75 3.45 -2.46
C LEU A 103 -4.19 2.97 -2.27
N ALA A 104 -5.14 3.88 -2.23
CA ALA A 104 -6.55 3.50 -2.10
C ALA A 104 -7.00 2.61 -3.26
N ALA A 105 -6.54 2.89 -4.47
CA ALA A 105 -6.84 2.04 -5.63
C ALA A 105 -6.32 0.61 -5.41
N ALA A 106 -5.10 0.47 -4.90
CA ALA A 106 -4.54 -0.84 -4.59
C ALA A 106 -5.35 -1.55 -3.50
N LEU A 107 -5.77 -0.82 -2.47
CA LEU A 107 -6.57 -1.41 -1.39
C LEU A 107 -7.97 -1.82 -1.85
N LEU A 108 -8.54 -1.11 -2.82
CA LEU A 108 -9.78 -1.54 -3.46
C LEU A 108 -9.57 -2.86 -4.22
N ALA A 109 -8.47 -2.96 -4.94
CA ALA A 109 -8.15 -4.19 -5.67
C ALA A 109 -7.95 -5.37 -4.71
N GLU A 110 -7.41 -5.11 -3.52
CA GLU A 110 -7.20 -6.13 -2.50
C GLU A 110 -8.48 -6.39 -1.68
N LYS A 111 -9.53 -5.63 -1.93
CA LYS A 111 -10.81 -5.75 -1.23
C LYS A 111 -10.75 -5.41 0.25
N LEU A 112 -9.76 -4.62 0.64
CA LEU A 112 -9.73 -4.03 1.98
C LEU A 112 -10.63 -2.81 2.06
N LEU A 113 -10.84 -2.14 0.93
CA LEU A 113 -11.76 -1.02 0.80
C LEU A 113 -12.82 -1.32 -0.23
N GLY A 114 -13.98 -0.69 -0.08
CA GLY A 114 -15.03 -0.66 -1.07
C GLY A 114 -15.40 0.78 -1.36
N ARG A 115 -16.09 1.00 -2.49
CA ARG A 115 -16.59 2.32 -2.82
C ARG A 115 -17.92 2.56 -2.11
N ASP A 116 -18.14 3.80 -1.68
CA ASP A 116 -19.43 4.19 -1.22
C ASP A 116 -20.32 4.41 -2.46
N GLY A 117 -21.32 3.61 -2.64
CA GLY A 117 -22.03 3.46 -3.91
C GLY A 117 -22.44 4.71 -4.67
N LYS A 118 -22.56 5.86 -4.02
CA LYS A 118 -22.99 7.09 -4.67
C LYS A 118 -21.89 8.08 -4.98
N LEU A 119 -20.79 8.03 -4.24
CA LEU A 119 -19.72 9.01 -4.38
C LEU A 119 -18.43 8.30 -4.73
N GLU A 120 -17.95 8.58 -5.94
CA GLU A 120 -16.74 7.97 -6.46
C GLU A 120 -15.52 8.24 -5.58
N SER A 121 -15.49 9.38 -4.92
CA SER A 121 -14.38 9.80 -4.08
C SER A 121 -14.45 9.30 -2.64
N LYS A 122 -15.54 8.62 -2.27
CA LYS A 122 -15.72 8.16 -0.90
C LYS A 122 -15.56 6.65 -0.80
N LEU A 123 -14.94 6.21 0.26
CA LEU A 123 -14.54 4.82 0.46
C LEU A 123 -15.07 4.31 1.79
N ARG A 124 -15.18 3.01 1.90
CA ARG A 124 -15.57 2.32 3.14
C ARG A 124 -14.60 1.17 3.39
N VAL A 125 -14.43 0.82 4.65
CA VAL A 125 -13.73 -0.42 5.00
C VAL A 125 -14.61 -1.58 4.57
N PHE A 126 -14.06 -2.50 3.77
CA PHE A 126 -14.87 -3.53 3.11
C PHE A 126 -14.70 -4.90 3.73
N ASP A 127 -13.48 -5.31 4.05
CA ASP A 127 -13.21 -6.68 4.44
C ASP A 127 -12.46 -6.73 5.76
N ASP A 128 -12.44 -7.92 6.35
CA ASP A 128 -11.69 -8.17 7.57
C ASP A 128 -10.20 -8.12 7.27
N ALA A 129 -9.53 -7.11 7.82
CA ALA A 129 -8.13 -6.89 7.59
C ALA A 129 -7.26 -8.05 8.11
N SER A 130 -7.64 -8.68 9.20
CA SER A 130 -6.86 -9.78 9.74
C SER A 130 -6.92 -11.02 8.85
N SER A 131 -8.06 -11.29 8.25
CA SER A 131 -8.19 -12.39 7.27
C SER A 131 -7.35 -12.11 6.02
N TRP A 132 -7.37 -10.85 5.54
CA TRP A 132 -6.55 -10.45 4.41
C TRP A 132 -5.07 -10.67 4.71
N LYS A 133 -4.61 -10.21 5.86
CA LYS A 133 -3.20 -10.35 6.24
C LYS A 133 -2.79 -11.81 6.31
N LYS A 134 -3.60 -12.66 6.92
CA LYS A 134 -3.34 -14.09 6.99
C LYS A 134 -3.19 -14.71 5.61
N ALA A 135 -4.09 -14.36 4.69
CA ALA A 135 -4.06 -14.89 3.34
C ALA A 135 -2.78 -14.49 2.61
N VAL A 136 -2.36 -13.23 2.76
CA VAL A 136 -1.14 -12.75 2.12
C VAL A 136 0.10 -13.44 2.71
N LEU A 137 0.14 -13.59 4.03
CA LEU A 137 1.26 -14.26 4.69
C LEU A 137 1.43 -15.72 4.27
N ALA A 138 0.38 -16.34 3.77
CA ALA A 138 0.41 -17.71 3.29
C ALA A 138 0.86 -17.85 1.83
N LEU A 139 1.03 -16.75 1.11
CA LEU A 139 1.42 -16.79 -0.29
C LEU A 139 2.89 -17.21 -0.42
N LYS A 140 3.19 -17.94 -1.49
CA LYS A 140 4.55 -18.26 -1.84
C LYS A 140 5.17 -17.09 -2.56
N GLY A 141 6.46 -16.90 -2.37
CA GLY A 141 7.13 -15.79 -3.00
C GLY A 141 8.60 -16.05 -3.25
N LYS A 142 9.26 -15.02 -3.76
CA LYS A 142 10.68 -15.09 -4.09
C LYS A 142 11.44 -14.08 -3.28
N PRO A 143 12.63 -14.44 -2.77
CA PRO A 143 13.46 -13.48 -2.06
C PRO A 143 13.81 -12.31 -2.95
N MET A 144 13.83 -11.11 -2.37
CA MET A 144 14.31 -9.94 -3.05
C MET A 144 15.03 -9.06 -2.05
N ARG A 145 16.00 -8.31 -2.54
CA ARG A 145 16.76 -7.38 -1.71
C ARG A 145 16.60 -5.99 -2.27
N LEU A 146 16.18 -5.09 -1.42
CA LEU A 146 15.99 -3.70 -1.79
C LEU A 146 17.13 -2.87 -1.25
N ARG A 147 17.62 -1.97 -2.07
CA ARG A 147 18.57 -0.97 -1.61
C ARG A 147 17.78 0.23 -1.12
N LEU A 148 18.01 0.57 0.10
CA LEU A 148 17.31 1.69 0.73
C LEU A 148 18.04 3.01 0.51
#